data_5911f300b5462d47516c1711470bd757
#
_entry.id   5911f300b5462d47516c1711470bd757
#
_cell.length_a   1.000
_cell.length_b   1.000
_cell.length_c   1.000
_cell.angle_alpha   90.00
_cell.angle_beta   90.00
_cell.angle_gamma   90.00
#
_symmetry.space_group_name_H-M   'P 1'
#
loop_
_entity.id
_entity.type
_entity.pdbx_description
1 polymer ?
#
loop_
_entity_poly.entity_id
_entity_poly.type
_entity_poly.pdbx_seq_one_letter_code
_entity_poly.pdbx_strand_id
1 'polypeptide(L)'
;NAVATAVFLLAVLHTFFANRFRKAAHHAQHVFDEQCRAAGVEPRPSFKAELLHFLGEVEVVFGLWVLVLLAAISVTLDWATAQAYLTESVHFTEPMFVVVIMAMAATRPVVGFAQAALQRLAALGGSTPAAWWFTILTLGPVLGSFITEPAAMTICAMLLSRQFYAMQPTRRLRYATLGLLFVNVSIGGTLTHFAAPPVLMVAGKWNWDLAYMATHFGWRAACGI
;
A
#
# COMPACT_ATOMS: atom_id res chain seq x y z
N ASN A 1 -0.37 -19.76 -21.73
CA ASN A 1 0.31 -19.47 -20.46
C ASN A 1 1.56 -18.60 -20.64
N ALA A 2 2.43 -18.83 -21.68
CA ALA A 2 3.66 -18.03 -21.87
C ALA A 2 3.39 -16.53 -22.07
N VAL A 3 2.35 -16.16 -22.81
CA VAL A 3 1.96 -14.76 -23.03
C VAL A 3 1.54 -14.10 -21.71
N ALA A 4 0.70 -14.76 -20.92
CA ALA A 4 0.27 -14.25 -19.61
C ALA A 4 1.46 -14.07 -18.64
N THR A 5 2.40 -15.03 -18.65
CA THR A 5 3.64 -14.92 -17.86
C THR A 5 4.49 -13.75 -18.32
N ALA A 6 4.64 -13.54 -19.63
CA ALA A 6 5.39 -12.41 -20.17
C ALA A 6 4.75 -11.07 -19.80
N VAL A 7 3.42 -10.95 -19.93
CA VAL A 7 2.67 -9.76 -19.53
C VAL A 7 2.85 -9.47 -18.03
N PHE A 8 2.77 -10.49 -17.18
CA PHE A 8 2.99 -10.34 -15.75
C PHE A 8 4.42 -9.87 -15.43
N LEU A 9 5.44 -10.49 -16.07
CA LEU A 9 6.83 -10.07 -15.87
C LEU A 9 7.07 -8.62 -16.32
N LEU A 10 6.43 -8.20 -17.41
CA LEU A 10 6.49 -6.81 -17.88
C LEU A 10 5.80 -5.86 -16.91
N ALA A 11 4.67 -6.26 -16.29
CA ALA A 11 4.03 -5.48 -15.23
C ALA A 11 4.97 -5.32 -14.02
N VAL A 12 5.61 -6.40 -13.58
CA VAL A 12 6.62 -6.34 -12.51
C VAL A 12 7.77 -5.42 -12.88
N LEU A 13 8.32 -5.55 -14.10
CA LEU A 13 9.37 -4.63 -14.57
C LEU A 13 8.91 -3.18 -14.57
N HIS A 14 7.67 -2.89 -14.97
CA HIS A 14 7.12 -1.54 -14.94
C HIS A 14 7.15 -0.94 -13.54
N THR A 15 6.87 -1.71 -12.48
CA THR A 15 6.91 -1.19 -11.10
C THR A 15 8.29 -0.65 -10.71
N PHE A 16 9.38 -1.23 -11.21
CA PHE A 16 10.73 -0.71 -10.98
C PHE A 16 10.98 0.64 -11.68
N PHE A 17 10.22 0.94 -12.74
CA PHE A 17 10.30 2.22 -13.45
C PHE A 17 9.32 3.27 -12.92
N ALA A 18 8.40 2.93 -12.02
CA ALA A 18 7.38 3.83 -11.46
C ALA A 18 7.99 5.16 -10.95
N ASN A 19 9.13 5.09 -10.27
CA ASN A 19 9.83 6.29 -9.80
C ASN A 19 10.38 7.19 -10.93
N ARG A 20 10.72 6.63 -12.08
CA ARG A 20 11.14 7.41 -13.27
C ARG A 20 9.94 8.13 -13.87
N PHE A 21 8.78 7.48 -13.96
CA PHE A 21 7.54 8.10 -14.41
C PHE A 21 7.14 9.26 -13.50
N ARG A 22 7.19 9.10 -12.17
CA ARG A 22 6.90 10.18 -11.22
C ARG A 22 7.85 11.37 -11.36
N LYS A 23 9.16 11.13 -11.53
CA LYS A 23 10.12 12.20 -11.78
C LYS A 23 9.84 12.92 -13.10
N ALA A 24 9.51 12.18 -14.16
CA ALA A 24 9.14 12.75 -15.45
C ALA A 24 7.83 13.55 -15.37
N ALA A 25 6.85 13.09 -14.55
CA ALA A 25 5.61 13.81 -14.28
C ALA A 25 5.88 15.17 -13.63
N HIS A 26 6.69 15.20 -12.56
CA HIS A 26 7.07 16.45 -11.89
C HIS A 26 7.80 17.40 -12.83
N HIS A 27 8.71 16.90 -13.65
CA HIS A 27 9.41 17.73 -14.63
C HIS A 27 8.44 18.29 -15.70
N ALA A 28 7.55 17.45 -16.23
CA ALA A 28 6.55 17.88 -17.21
C ALA A 28 5.59 18.94 -16.64
N GLN A 29 5.16 18.80 -15.38
CA GLN A 29 4.33 19.79 -14.69
C GLN A 29 5.09 21.11 -14.50
N HIS A 30 6.33 21.05 -14.05
CA HIS A 30 7.15 22.25 -13.84
C HIS A 30 7.33 23.05 -15.14
N VAL A 31 7.69 22.38 -16.24
CA VAL A 31 7.82 23.02 -17.56
C VAL A 31 6.49 23.65 -18.01
N PHE A 32 5.38 22.96 -17.78
CA PHE A 32 4.06 23.48 -18.14
C PHE A 32 3.66 24.70 -17.26
N ASP A 33 3.97 24.67 -15.97
CA ASP A 33 3.73 25.78 -15.05
C ASP A 33 4.53 27.04 -15.45
N GLU A 34 5.78 26.87 -15.91
CA GLU A 34 6.61 27.97 -16.45
C GLU A 34 5.99 28.56 -17.72
N GLN A 35 5.50 27.71 -18.63
CA GLN A 35 4.80 28.16 -19.84
C GLN A 35 3.51 28.92 -19.50
N CYS A 36 2.71 28.45 -18.53
CA CYS A 36 1.52 29.14 -18.08
C CYS A 36 1.86 30.52 -17.49
N ARG A 37 2.89 30.62 -16.65
CA ARG A 37 3.35 31.88 -16.07
C ARG A 37 3.83 32.86 -17.13
N ALA A 38 4.60 32.37 -18.10
CA ALA A 38 5.08 33.20 -19.22
C ALA A 38 3.91 33.72 -20.10
N ALA A 39 2.83 32.97 -20.21
CA ALA A 39 1.63 33.33 -20.91
C ALA A 39 0.63 34.18 -20.07
N GLY A 40 0.95 34.48 -18.81
CA GLY A 40 0.06 35.21 -17.90
C GLY A 40 -1.21 34.44 -17.47
N VAL A 41 -1.16 33.10 -17.57
CA VAL A 41 -2.26 32.19 -17.21
C VAL A 41 -1.93 31.51 -15.88
N GLU A 42 -2.94 31.30 -15.03
CA GLU A 42 -2.73 30.55 -13.79
C GLU A 42 -2.26 29.12 -14.05
N PRO A 43 -1.29 28.62 -13.26
CA PRO A 43 -0.83 27.23 -13.35
C PRO A 43 -1.98 26.24 -13.16
N ARG A 44 -2.07 25.26 -14.05
CA ARG A 44 -3.10 24.22 -14.02
C ARG A 44 -2.46 22.83 -14.23
N PRO A 45 -3.13 21.74 -13.82
CA PRO A 45 -2.63 20.41 -14.09
C PRO A 45 -2.42 20.17 -15.58
N SER A 46 -1.24 19.64 -15.96
CA SER A 46 -0.94 19.25 -17.31
C SER A 46 -1.38 17.80 -17.54
N PHE A 47 -2.17 17.55 -18.58
CA PHE A 47 -2.57 16.18 -18.96
C PHE A 47 -1.38 15.23 -19.10
N LYS A 48 -0.28 15.70 -19.68
CA LYS A 48 0.95 14.90 -19.80
C LYS A 48 1.55 14.55 -18.45
N ALA A 49 1.57 15.50 -17.52
CA ALA A 49 2.09 15.28 -16.17
C ALA A 49 1.20 14.30 -15.39
N GLU A 50 -0.12 14.46 -15.48
CA GLU A 50 -1.06 13.55 -14.83
C GLU A 50 -1.00 12.13 -15.40
N LEU A 51 -0.91 11.99 -16.71
CA LEU A 51 -0.74 10.68 -17.34
C LEU A 51 0.56 9.99 -16.89
N LEU A 52 1.67 10.72 -16.84
CA LEU A 52 2.94 10.19 -16.36
C LEU A 52 2.88 9.84 -14.86
N HIS A 53 2.17 10.65 -14.06
CA HIS A 53 1.94 10.35 -12.64
C HIS A 53 1.14 9.07 -12.49
N PHE A 54 0.04 8.94 -13.22
CA PHE A 54 -0.80 7.74 -13.25
C PHE A 54 -0.01 6.47 -13.63
N LEU A 55 0.86 6.56 -14.65
CA LEU A 55 1.75 5.46 -15.04
C LEU A 55 2.83 5.16 -13.98
N GLY A 56 3.12 6.09 -13.10
CA GLY A 56 4.07 5.93 -11.99
C GLY A 56 3.45 5.41 -10.69
N GLU A 57 2.14 5.21 -10.63
CA GLU A 57 1.47 4.66 -9.45
C GLU A 57 1.47 3.14 -9.47
N VAL A 58 2.14 2.55 -8.47
CA VAL A 58 2.34 1.09 -8.41
C VAL A 58 1.01 0.35 -8.34
N GLU A 59 0.02 0.90 -7.66
CA GLU A 59 -1.33 0.35 -7.53
C GLU A 59 -2.06 0.27 -8.87
N VAL A 60 -1.78 1.20 -9.77
CA VAL A 60 -2.41 1.28 -11.09
C VAL A 60 -1.72 0.38 -12.11
N VAL A 61 -0.42 0.12 -11.96
CA VAL A 61 0.38 -0.62 -12.93
C VAL A 61 -0.27 -1.97 -13.29
N PHE A 62 -0.60 -2.78 -12.30
CA PHE A 62 -1.18 -4.09 -12.57
C PHE A 62 -2.55 -3.99 -13.25
N GLY A 63 -3.38 -3.00 -12.90
CA GLY A 63 -4.65 -2.71 -13.56
C GLY A 63 -4.46 -2.37 -15.05
N LEU A 64 -3.46 -1.57 -15.40
CA LEU A 64 -3.12 -1.25 -16.79
C LEU A 64 -2.69 -2.51 -17.57
N TRP A 65 -1.86 -3.33 -16.96
CA TRP A 65 -1.37 -4.56 -17.61
C TRP A 65 -2.45 -5.64 -17.77
N VAL A 66 -3.55 -5.58 -16.99
CA VAL A 66 -4.74 -6.41 -17.25
C VAL A 66 -5.36 -6.08 -18.61
N LEU A 67 -5.39 -4.80 -19.01
CA LEU A 67 -5.88 -4.42 -20.35
C LEU A 67 -5.01 -5.00 -21.48
N VAL A 68 -3.68 -5.01 -21.26
CA VAL A 68 -2.73 -5.64 -22.20
C VAL A 68 -2.95 -7.16 -22.26
N LEU A 69 -3.21 -7.80 -21.12
CA LEU A 69 -3.51 -9.22 -21.05
C LEU A 69 -4.80 -9.54 -21.81
N LEU A 70 -5.86 -8.77 -21.61
CA LEU A 70 -7.13 -8.94 -22.31
C LEU A 70 -6.99 -8.75 -23.82
N ALA A 71 -6.24 -7.73 -24.25
CA ALA A 71 -5.92 -7.54 -25.65
C ALA A 71 -5.13 -8.73 -26.21
N ALA A 72 -4.15 -9.23 -25.48
CA ALA A 72 -3.37 -10.40 -25.89
C ALA A 72 -4.24 -11.66 -26.01
N ILE A 73 -5.16 -11.93 -25.08
CA ILE A 73 -6.10 -13.04 -25.14
C ILE A 73 -7.02 -12.88 -26.36
N SER A 74 -7.56 -11.68 -26.58
CA SER A 74 -8.46 -11.39 -27.71
C SER A 74 -7.81 -11.59 -29.05
N VAL A 75 -6.51 -11.24 -29.20
CA VAL A 75 -5.77 -11.39 -30.45
C VAL A 75 -5.26 -12.81 -30.67
N THR A 76 -4.84 -13.50 -29.61
CA THR A 76 -4.25 -14.85 -29.73
C THR A 76 -5.27 -15.98 -29.72
N LEU A 77 -6.42 -15.76 -29.11
CA LEU A 77 -7.54 -16.70 -29.05
C LEU A 77 -8.75 -16.08 -29.74
N ASP A 78 -9.61 -15.42 -29.00
CA ASP A 78 -10.75 -14.65 -29.50
C ASP A 78 -11.32 -13.74 -28.40
N TRP A 79 -12.25 -12.85 -28.78
CA TRP A 79 -12.94 -11.96 -27.83
C TRP A 79 -13.83 -12.70 -26.84
N ALA A 80 -14.50 -13.76 -27.28
CA ALA A 80 -15.41 -14.54 -26.44
C ALA A 80 -14.63 -15.21 -25.29
N THR A 81 -13.42 -15.72 -25.56
CA THR A 81 -12.51 -16.28 -24.54
C THR A 81 -12.04 -15.20 -23.55
N ALA A 82 -11.72 -13.99 -24.02
CA ALA A 82 -11.37 -12.88 -23.14
C ALA A 82 -12.54 -12.49 -22.22
N GLN A 83 -13.75 -12.47 -22.75
CA GLN A 83 -14.95 -12.19 -21.99
C GLN A 83 -15.25 -13.30 -20.97
N ALA A 84 -15.19 -14.56 -21.35
CA ALA A 84 -15.36 -15.70 -20.44
C ALA A 84 -14.34 -15.71 -19.32
N TYR A 85 -13.08 -15.35 -19.62
CA TYR A 85 -12.05 -15.19 -18.60
C TYR A 85 -12.46 -14.19 -17.53
N LEU A 86 -12.98 -13.02 -17.90
CA LEU A 86 -13.39 -11.99 -16.95
C LEU A 86 -14.64 -12.39 -16.16
N THR A 87 -15.61 -13.06 -16.81
CA THR A 87 -16.91 -13.35 -16.18
C THR A 87 -16.95 -14.64 -15.38
N GLU A 88 -16.13 -15.62 -15.75
CA GLU A 88 -16.18 -16.97 -15.17
C GLU A 88 -14.92 -17.36 -14.40
N SER A 89 -13.75 -16.86 -14.82
CA SER A 89 -12.49 -17.28 -14.21
C SER A 89 -11.96 -16.30 -13.16
N VAL A 90 -12.34 -15.03 -13.24
CA VAL A 90 -11.90 -14.01 -12.30
C VAL A 90 -12.92 -13.84 -11.18
N HIS A 91 -12.47 -14.09 -9.95
CA HIS A 91 -13.28 -13.85 -8.75
C HIS A 91 -13.01 -12.44 -8.22
N PHE A 92 -14.01 -11.56 -8.32
CA PHE A 92 -13.91 -10.17 -7.86
C PHE A 92 -14.23 -9.98 -6.37
N THR A 93 -14.63 -11.04 -5.67
CA THR A 93 -15.04 -10.96 -4.26
C THR A 93 -13.92 -10.44 -3.38
N GLU A 94 -12.69 -10.98 -3.51
CA GLU A 94 -11.54 -10.55 -2.72
C GLU A 94 -11.12 -9.09 -3.05
N PRO A 95 -10.92 -8.69 -4.32
CA PRO A 95 -10.63 -7.30 -4.66
C PRO A 95 -11.69 -6.31 -4.16
N MET A 96 -12.97 -6.63 -4.30
CA MET A 96 -14.06 -5.78 -3.81
C MET A 96 -14.05 -5.67 -2.29
N PHE A 97 -13.79 -6.78 -1.60
CA PHE A 97 -13.64 -6.78 -0.14
C PHE A 97 -12.47 -5.87 0.29
N VAL A 98 -11.32 -5.96 -0.38
CA VAL A 98 -10.17 -5.08 -0.10
C VAL A 98 -10.53 -3.61 -0.28
N VAL A 99 -11.22 -3.25 -1.37
CA VAL A 99 -11.65 -1.87 -1.63
C VAL A 99 -12.54 -1.35 -0.51
N VAL A 100 -13.53 -2.15 -0.08
CA VAL A 100 -14.46 -1.77 1.00
C VAL A 100 -13.70 -1.62 2.33
N ILE A 101 -12.84 -2.58 2.69
CA ILE A 101 -12.06 -2.53 3.93
C ILE A 101 -11.11 -1.33 3.92
N MET A 102 -10.42 -1.05 2.81
CA MET A 102 -9.53 0.11 2.70
C MET A 102 -10.30 1.43 2.82
N ALA A 103 -11.46 1.53 2.18
CA ALA A 103 -12.32 2.70 2.28
C ALA A 103 -12.79 2.93 3.73
N MET A 104 -13.19 1.87 4.42
CA MET A 104 -13.61 1.93 5.83
C MET A 104 -12.43 2.30 6.75
N ALA A 105 -11.27 1.66 6.57
CA ALA A 105 -10.08 1.90 7.36
C ALA A 105 -9.53 3.33 7.22
N ALA A 106 -9.70 3.95 6.04
CA ALA A 106 -9.30 5.33 5.77
C ALA A 106 -10.24 6.37 6.40
N THR A 107 -11.36 5.96 7.00
CA THR A 107 -12.31 6.90 7.62
C THR A 107 -11.73 7.56 8.87
N ARG A 108 -12.10 8.84 9.09
CA ARG A 108 -11.65 9.61 10.25
C ARG A 108 -11.88 8.91 11.61
N PRO A 109 -13.04 8.26 11.85
CA PRO A 109 -13.27 7.57 13.12
C PRO A 109 -12.28 6.43 13.36
N VAL A 110 -12.00 5.60 12.35
CA VAL A 110 -11.08 4.46 12.47
C VAL A 110 -9.63 4.94 12.69
N VAL A 111 -9.19 5.91 11.89
CA VAL A 111 -7.86 6.52 12.04
C VAL A 111 -7.73 7.20 13.41
N GLY A 112 -8.75 7.95 13.83
CA GLY A 112 -8.78 8.62 15.14
C GLY A 112 -8.76 7.62 16.31
N PHE A 113 -9.49 6.53 16.20
CA PHE A 113 -9.45 5.44 17.21
C PHE A 113 -8.06 4.82 17.32
N ALA A 114 -7.43 4.48 16.20
CA ALA A 114 -6.09 3.90 16.18
C ALA A 114 -5.05 4.86 16.80
N GLN A 115 -5.11 6.15 16.45
CA GLN A 115 -4.24 7.18 17.04
C GLN A 115 -4.46 7.31 18.55
N ALA A 116 -5.72 7.36 19.00
CA ALA A 116 -6.06 7.45 20.42
C ALA A 116 -5.61 6.21 21.21
N ALA A 117 -5.73 5.02 20.63
CA ALA A 117 -5.25 3.78 21.24
C ALA A 117 -3.72 3.84 21.43
N LEU A 118 -2.95 4.17 20.38
CA LEU A 118 -1.49 4.31 20.48
C LEU A 118 -1.08 5.39 21.49
N GLN A 119 -1.81 6.52 21.53
CA GLN A 119 -1.54 7.59 22.48
C GLN A 119 -1.75 7.14 23.92
N ARG A 120 -2.83 6.41 24.22
CA ARG A 120 -3.09 5.88 25.55
C ARG A 120 -2.03 4.87 25.98
N LEU A 121 -1.61 4.00 25.07
CA LEU A 121 -0.57 3.01 25.33
C LEU A 121 0.82 3.66 25.57
N ALA A 122 1.18 4.67 24.78
CA ALA A 122 2.40 5.45 25.00
C ALA A 122 2.36 6.22 26.34
N ALA A 123 1.17 6.65 26.78
CA ALA A 123 0.98 7.31 28.08
C ALA A 123 1.29 6.38 29.26
N LEU A 124 1.07 5.07 29.15
CA LEU A 124 1.49 4.10 30.17
C LEU A 124 3.01 4.08 30.39
N GLY A 125 3.80 4.39 29.35
CA GLY A 125 5.24 4.59 29.42
C GLY A 125 5.65 6.04 29.75
N GLY A 126 4.75 6.85 30.29
CA GLY A 126 5.01 8.25 30.64
C GLY A 126 5.11 9.19 29.45
N SER A 127 4.60 8.81 28.27
CA SER A 127 4.66 9.61 27.03
C SER A 127 6.08 10.04 26.65
N THR A 128 7.08 9.31 27.11
CA THR A 128 8.48 9.57 26.75
C THR A 128 8.72 9.27 25.25
N PRO A 129 9.72 9.89 24.62
CA PRO A 129 10.08 9.57 23.24
C PRO A 129 10.37 8.09 22.99
N ALA A 130 10.97 7.41 23.97
CA ALA A 130 11.22 5.98 23.92
C ALA A 130 9.91 5.17 23.98
N ALA A 131 8.96 5.57 24.86
CA ALA A 131 7.65 4.94 24.95
C ALA A 131 6.85 5.09 23.65
N TRP A 132 6.88 6.28 23.04
CA TRP A 132 6.29 6.51 21.74
C TRP A 132 6.93 5.65 20.64
N TRP A 133 8.26 5.65 20.59
CA TRP A 133 9.01 4.86 19.61
C TRP A 133 8.67 3.37 19.71
N PHE A 134 8.68 2.82 20.92
CA PHE A 134 8.35 1.42 21.18
C PHE A 134 6.88 1.13 20.81
N THR A 135 5.94 1.93 21.30
CA THR A 135 4.50 1.74 21.06
C THR A 135 4.16 1.80 19.57
N ILE A 136 4.72 2.77 18.84
CA ILE A 136 4.46 2.91 17.41
C ILE A 136 5.03 1.73 16.63
N LEU A 137 6.21 1.25 16.98
CA LEU A 137 6.88 0.18 16.23
C LEU A 137 6.43 -1.23 16.61
N THR A 138 5.76 -1.42 17.74
CA THR A 138 5.25 -2.73 18.16
C THR A 138 3.73 -2.80 18.03
N LEU A 139 3.00 -1.97 18.74
CA LEU A 139 1.54 -2.02 18.79
C LEU A 139 0.88 -1.39 17.54
N GLY A 140 1.54 -0.42 16.91
CA GLY A 140 1.09 0.12 15.63
C GLY A 140 0.95 -0.93 14.53
N PRO A 141 1.98 -1.75 14.28
CA PRO A 141 1.89 -2.90 13.38
C PRO A 141 0.77 -3.89 13.71
N VAL A 142 0.61 -4.23 14.99
CA VAL A 142 -0.47 -5.13 15.44
C VAL A 142 -1.85 -4.54 15.12
N LEU A 143 -2.04 -3.24 15.34
CA LEU A 143 -3.28 -2.55 14.93
C LEU A 143 -3.51 -2.62 13.42
N GLY A 144 -2.45 -2.72 12.61
CA GLY A 144 -2.51 -2.90 11.17
C GLY A 144 -3.33 -4.12 10.76
N SER A 145 -3.31 -5.18 11.55
CA SER A 145 -4.13 -6.37 11.31
C SER A 145 -5.65 -6.13 11.42
N PHE A 146 -6.06 -5.03 12.05
CA PHE A 146 -7.48 -4.68 12.23
C PHE A 146 -7.92 -3.55 11.31
N ILE A 147 -7.01 -2.67 10.92
CA ILE A 147 -7.33 -1.49 10.11
C ILE A 147 -6.77 -1.55 8.68
N THR A 148 -5.91 -2.44 8.37
CA THR A 148 -5.10 -2.69 7.16
C THR A 148 -3.66 -2.19 7.25
N GLU A 149 -2.77 -2.89 6.57
CA GLU A 149 -1.33 -2.58 6.52
C GLU A 149 -1.04 -1.15 6.02
N PRO A 150 -1.61 -0.65 4.90
CA PRO A 150 -1.35 0.72 4.43
C PRO A 150 -1.83 1.80 5.41
N ALA A 151 -2.97 1.59 6.08
CA ALA A 151 -3.48 2.53 7.07
C ALA A 151 -2.57 2.59 8.31
N ALA A 152 -2.13 1.43 8.80
CA ALA A 152 -1.18 1.35 9.91
C ALA A 152 0.16 2.02 9.57
N MET A 153 0.69 1.76 8.36
CA MET A 153 1.92 2.39 7.88
C MET A 153 1.80 3.91 7.92
N THR A 154 0.71 4.47 7.40
CA THR A 154 0.48 5.91 7.35
C THR A 154 0.38 6.52 8.75
N ILE A 155 -0.40 5.89 9.65
CA ILE A 155 -0.56 6.37 11.03
C ILE A 155 0.77 6.31 11.79
N CYS A 156 1.46 5.18 11.72
CA CYS A 156 2.75 4.99 12.39
C CYS A 156 3.81 5.96 11.86
N ALA A 157 3.90 6.15 10.55
CA ALA A 157 4.84 7.11 9.94
C ALA A 157 4.54 8.55 10.38
N MET A 158 3.27 8.97 10.41
CA MET A 158 2.88 10.29 10.91
C MET A 158 3.25 10.50 12.38
N LEU A 159 2.97 9.50 13.23
CA LEU A 159 3.28 9.59 14.66
C LEU A 159 4.79 9.58 14.90
N LEU A 160 5.57 8.73 14.21
CA LEU A 160 7.04 8.75 14.26
C LEU A 160 7.59 10.10 13.82
N SER A 161 7.04 10.68 12.76
CA SER A 161 7.46 12.00 12.28
C SER A 161 7.34 13.06 13.38
N ARG A 162 6.23 13.06 14.10
CA ARG A 162 5.94 14.06 15.14
C ARG A 162 6.64 13.78 16.47
N GLN A 163 6.69 12.52 16.90
CA GLN A 163 7.12 12.15 18.25
C GLN A 163 8.60 11.72 18.35
N PHE A 164 9.19 11.34 17.22
CA PHE A 164 10.55 10.83 17.21
C PHE A 164 11.48 11.61 16.24
N TYR A 165 11.07 11.76 14.97
CA TYR A 165 11.93 12.43 13.98
C TYR A 165 12.07 13.93 14.21
N ALA A 166 11.10 14.59 14.85
CA ALA A 166 11.17 15.98 15.25
C ALA A 166 12.36 16.26 16.21
N MET A 167 12.81 15.26 16.96
CA MET A 167 13.97 15.36 17.84
C MET A 167 15.33 15.21 17.11
N GLN A 168 15.31 15.06 15.80
CA GLN A 168 16.50 14.91 14.95
C GLN A 168 17.45 13.81 15.42
N PRO A 169 17.02 12.55 15.58
CA PRO A 169 17.89 11.47 15.98
C PRO A 169 19.03 11.27 14.97
N THR A 170 20.09 10.58 15.38
CA THR A 170 21.24 10.31 14.51
C THR A 170 20.82 9.65 13.20
N ARG A 171 21.57 9.89 12.12
CA ARG A 171 21.27 9.33 10.80
C ARG A 171 21.09 7.81 10.83
N ARG A 172 21.95 7.10 11.58
CA ARG A 172 21.87 5.64 11.74
C ARG A 172 20.55 5.21 12.38
N LEU A 173 20.13 5.89 13.44
CA LEU A 173 18.91 5.58 14.17
C LEU A 173 17.66 5.91 13.33
N ARG A 174 17.68 6.98 12.54
CA ARG A 174 16.58 7.31 11.61
C ARG A 174 16.33 6.19 10.60
N TYR A 175 17.38 5.71 9.93
CA TYR A 175 17.24 4.65 8.92
C TYR A 175 16.90 3.31 9.55
N ALA A 176 17.47 2.98 10.71
CA ALA A 176 17.11 1.77 11.44
C ALA A 176 15.63 1.77 11.86
N THR A 177 15.13 2.90 12.39
CA THR A 177 13.72 3.07 12.75
C THR A 177 12.79 2.94 11.53
N LEU A 178 13.18 3.53 10.39
CA LEU A 178 12.41 3.41 9.16
C LEU A 178 12.36 1.96 8.66
N GLY A 179 13.50 1.28 8.65
CA GLY A 179 13.57 -0.15 8.29
C GLY A 179 12.72 -1.02 9.21
N LEU A 180 12.78 -0.75 10.52
CA LEU A 180 12.00 -1.46 11.51
C LEU A 180 10.49 -1.21 11.33
N LEU A 181 10.09 0.02 11.02
CA LEU A 181 8.69 0.34 10.70
C LEU A 181 8.17 -0.50 9.53
N PHE A 182 8.90 -0.55 8.41
CA PHE A 182 8.50 -1.33 7.24
C PHE A 182 8.38 -2.82 7.56
N VAL A 183 9.39 -3.38 8.21
CA VAL A 183 9.39 -4.81 8.56
C VAL A 183 8.25 -5.15 9.52
N ASN A 184 8.09 -4.38 10.58
CA ASN A 184 7.10 -4.67 11.62
C ASN A 184 5.67 -4.49 11.10
N VAL A 185 5.39 -3.47 10.27
CA VAL A 185 4.05 -3.28 9.69
C VAL A 185 3.70 -4.42 8.73
N SER A 186 4.65 -4.87 7.92
CA SER A 186 4.43 -6.02 7.03
C SER A 186 4.22 -7.32 7.80
N ILE A 187 4.96 -7.55 8.90
CA ILE A 187 4.75 -8.70 9.78
C ILE A 187 3.40 -8.58 10.50
N GLY A 188 3.09 -7.39 11.02
CA GLY A 188 1.86 -7.13 11.77
C GLY A 188 0.59 -7.39 10.95
N GLY A 189 0.61 -7.12 9.65
CA GLY A 189 -0.51 -7.40 8.75
C GLY A 189 -0.89 -8.88 8.62
N THR A 190 -0.08 -9.82 9.13
CA THR A 190 -0.33 -11.26 9.02
C THR A 190 -1.14 -11.87 10.16
N LEU A 191 -1.57 -11.09 11.16
CA LEU A 191 -2.44 -11.61 12.23
C LEU A 191 -3.84 -11.95 11.75
N THR A 192 -4.31 -11.28 10.70
CA THR A 192 -5.62 -11.55 10.08
C THR A 192 -5.44 -11.89 8.61
N HIS A 193 -6.42 -12.59 8.03
CA HIS A 193 -6.37 -12.98 6.62
C HIS A 193 -6.70 -11.84 5.65
N PHE A 194 -7.19 -10.71 6.12
CA PHE A 194 -7.69 -9.60 5.28
C PHE A 194 -6.87 -8.31 5.36
N ALA A 195 -5.98 -8.17 6.35
CA ALA A 195 -5.30 -6.90 6.58
C ALA A 195 -4.25 -6.57 5.52
N ALA A 196 -3.58 -7.58 4.98
CA ALA A 196 -2.58 -7.43 3.94
C ALA A 196 -3.06 -8.08 2.63
N PRO A 197 -3.12 -7.35 1.51
CA PRO A 197 -3.60 -7.88 0.23
C PRO A 197 -2.93 -9.20 -0.21
N PRO A 198 -1.60 -9.37 -0.08
CA PRO A 198 -0.96 -10.65 -0.44
C PRO A 198 -1.45 -11.83 0.41
N VAL A 199 -1.74 -11.60 1.70
CA VAL A 199 -2.26 -12.63 2.60
C VAL A 199 -3.68 -13.01 2.18
N LEU A 200 -4.52 -12.03 1.88
CA LEU A 200 -5.90 -12.27 1.43
C LEU A 200 -5.94 -13.16 0.17
N MET A 201 -5.07 -12.91 -0.80
CA MET A 201 -5.00 -13.71 -2.04
C MET A 201 -4.70 -15.18 -1.78
N VAL A 202 -3.75 -15.49 -0.89
CA VAL A 202 -3.40 -16.89 -0.56
C VAL A 202 -4.38 -17.50 0.43
N ALA A 203 -4.91 -16.72 1.36
CA ALA A 203 -5.89 -17.17 2.35
C ALA A 203 -7.17 -17.68 1.68
N GLY A 204 -7.68 -16.99 0.67
CA GLY A 204 -8.82 -17.44 -0.13
C GLY A 204 -8.53 -18.77 -0.85
N LYS A 205 -7.34 -18.93 -1.42
CA LYS A 205 -6.94 -20.14 -2.14
C LYS A 205 -6.77 -21.37 -1.22
N TRP A 206 -6.31 -21.16 0.01
CA TRP A 206 -6.02 -22.24 0.95
C TRP A 206 -7.03 -22.34 2.09
N ASN A 207 -8.14 -21.59 2.01
CA ASN A 207 -9.21 -21.54 3.00
C ASN A 207 -8.69 -21.20 4.42
N TRP A 208 -7.76 -20.25 4.51
CA TRP A 208 -7.25 -19.76 5.79
C TRP A 208 -8.25 -18.76 6.37
N ASP A 209 -8.89 -19.15 7.44
CA ASP A 209 -9.78 -18.28 8.21
C ASP A 209 -9.03 -17.49 9.30
N LEU A 210 -9.75 -16.66 10.02
CA LEU A 210 -9.18 -15.84 11.10
C LEU A 210 -8.55 -16.70 12.22
N ALA A 211 -9.20 -17.83 12.57
CA ALA A 211 -8.70 -18.72 13.60
C ALA A 211 -7.40 -19.40 13.16
N TYR A 212 -7.35 -19.84 11.92
CA TYR A 212 -6.14 -20.41 11.33
C TYR A 212 -4.99 -19.40 11.34
N MET A 213 -5.23 -18.17 10.88
CA MET A 213 -4.22 -17.10 10.87
C MET A 213 -3.70 -16.81 12.27
N ALA A 214 -4.59 -16.62 13.24
CA ALA A 214 -4.22 -16.33 14.63
C ALA A 214 -3.37 -17.44 15.25
N THR A 215 -3.74 -18.70 15.03
CA THR A 215 -3.06 -19.85 15.63
C THR A 215 -1.77 -20.26 14.94
N HIS A 216 -1.64 -20.05 13.64
CA HIS A 216 -0.47 -20.49 12.88
C HIS A 216 0.53 -19.35 12.62
N PHE A 217 0.07 -18.14 12.34
CA PHE A 217 0.93 -17.00 11.98
C PHE A 217 0.87 -15.87 13.01
N GLY A 218 -0.30 -15.57 13.55
CA GLY A 218 -0.54 -14.37 14.36
C GLY A 218 0.36 -14.27 15.58
N TRP A 219 0.46 -15.33 16.39
CA TRP A 219 1.32 -15.30 17.57
C TRP A 219 2.80 -15.18 17.21
N ARG A 220 3.24 -15.81 16.10
CA ARG A 220 4.63 -15.69 15.59
C ARG A 220 4.92 -14.28 15.13
N ALA A 221 3.98 -13.67 14.43
CA ALA A 221 4.06 -12.28 13.99
C ALA A 221 4.15 -11.35 15.22
N ALA A 222 3.30 -11.55 16.23
CA ALA A 222 3.32 -10.77 17.47
C ALA A 222 4.65 -10.91 18.24
N CYS A 223 5.28 -12.10 18.19
CA CYS A 223 6.61 -12.31 18.78
C CYS A 223 7.75 -11.76 17.94
N GLY A 224 7.57 -11.63 16.62
CA GLY A 224 8.58 -11.12 15.70
C GLY A 224 8.66 -9.59 15.58
N ILE A 225 7.60 -8.89 16.03
CA ILE A 225 7.50 -7.44 16.12
C ILE A 225 8.19 -6.93 17.38
#